data_aeeb0050837939fec34a10e03c807935
#
_entry.id   aeeb0050837939fec34a10e03c807935
#
_cell.length_a   1.000
_cell.length_b   1.000
_cell.length_c   1.000
_cell.angle_alpha   90.00
_cell.angle_beta   90.00
_cell.angle_gamma   90.00
#
_symmetry.space_group_name_H-M   'P 1'
#
loop_
_entity.id
_entity.type
_entity.pdbx_description
1 polymer ?
#
loop_
_entity_poly.entity_id
_entity_poly.type
_entity_poly.pdbx_seq_one_letter_code
_entity_poly.pdbx_strand_id
1 'polypeptide(L)'
;MKSRESSDPYYDLIGDYGLIVASFQSQYGVRLSREINTMKWDEFKDLLQGIAPETPLGRIVAIRAETDKEILKRFTPEQRKIRNEWIVRRSKIATPDDMADILNQLKSAFISMAGGDIH
;
A
#
# COMPACT_ATOMS: atom_id res chain seq x y z
N MET A 1 -3.32 19.49 12.14
CA MET A 1 -3.18 19.27 11.54
C MET A 1 -2.90 18.38 11.11
N LYS A 2 -2.95 17.98 10.92
CA LYS A 2 -2.91 17.19 10.36
C LYS A 2 -2.43 16.69 9.38
N SER A 3 -2.32 16.97 8.99
CA SER A 3 -1.99 16.53 7.75
C SER A 3 -0.74 15.81 7.61
N ARG A 4 0.15 15.92 8.41
CA ARG A 4 1.26 15.20 8.31
C ARG A 4 1.11 13.82 8.42
N GLU A 5 0.24 13.36 9.17
CA GLU A 5 0.08 11.96 9.28
C GLU A 5 -0.38 11.39 8.00
N SER A 6 -1.02 12.16 7.18
CA SER A 6 -1.47 11.62 5.93
C SER A 6 -0.34 11.32 4.96
N SER A 7 0.89 11.70 5.28
CA SER A 7 1.99 11.41 4.40
C SER A 7 2.46 9.96 4.48
N ASP A 8 1.99 9.21 5.47
CA ASP A 8 2.36 7.80 5.59
C ASP A 8 1.15 6.93 5.28
N PRO A 9 1.13 6.28 4.14
CA PRO A 9 -0.01 5.44 3.79
C PRO A 9 -0.02 4.10 4.48
N TYR A 10 1.03 3.78 5.20
CA TYR A 10 1.17 2.50 5.91
C TYR A 10 1.16 1.30 4.97
N TYR A 11 1.56 1.50 3.73
CA TYR A 11 1.79 0.41 2.78
C TYR A 11 2.91 0.80 1.82
N ASP A 12 3.47 -0.23 1.18
CA ASP A 12 4.56 -0.08 0.25
C ASP A 12 4.13 -0.73 -1.06
N LEU A 13 4.12 0.04 -2.15
CA LEU A 13 3.60 -0.46 -3.42
C LEU A 13 4.29 -1.74 -3.87
N ILE A 14 5.60 -1.83 -3.72
CA ILE A 14 6.31 -3.02 -4.14
C ILE A 14 6.13 -4.16 -3.14
N GLY A 15 6.41 -3.88 -1.88
CA GLY A 15 6.40 -4.93 -0.86
C GLY A 15 5.03 -5.50 -0.58
N ASP A 16 3.99 -4.68 -0.76
CA ASP A 16 2.63 -5.10 -0.46
C ASP A 16 1.80 -5.31 -1.71
N TYR A 17 2.43 -5.47 -2.85
CA TYR A 17 1.69 -5.58 -4.11
C TYR A 17 0.69 -6.73 -4.09
N GLY A 18 1.07 -7.85 -3.47
CA GLY A 18 0.14 -8.97 -3.37
C GLY A 18 -1.13 -8.64 -2.61
N LEU A 19 -1.00 -7.84 -1.55
CA LEU A 19 -2.16 -7.38 -0.80
C LEU A 19 -3.02 -6.43 -1.63
N ILE A 20 -2.36 -5.60 -2.44
CA ILE A 20 -3.07 -4.68 -3.32
C ILE A 20 -3.86 -5.46 -4.35
N VAL A 21 -3.24 -6.46 -4.96
CA VAL A 21 -3.93 -7.30 -5.94
C VAL A 21 -5.16 -7.97 -5.33
N ALA A 22 -4.98 -8.57 -4.16
CA ALA A 22 -6.09 -9.26 -3.50
C ALA A 22 -7.20 -8.28 -3.13
N SER A 23 -6.84 -7.08 -2.70
CA SER A 23 -7.83 -6.09 -2.29
C SER A 23 -8.61 -5.55 -3.49
N PHE A 24 -7.94 -5.32 -4.61
CA PHE A 24 -8.62 -4.88 -5.81
C PHE A 24 -9.63 -5.92 -6.27
N GLN A 25 -9.25 -7.18 -6.19
CA GLN A 25 -10.16 -8.23 -6.61
C GLN A 25 -11.33 -8.35 -5.64
N SER A 26 -11.09 -8.31 -4.34
CA SER A 26 -12.17 -8.50 -3.39
C SER A 26 -13.12 -7.32 -3.34
N GLN A 27 -12.62 -6.10 -3.51
CA GLN A 27 -13.47 -4.92 -3.40
C GLN A 27 -14.09 -4.52 -4.74
N TYR A 28 -13.29 -4.53 -5.80
CA TYR A 28 -13.73 -4.00 -7.09
C TYR A 28 -13.99 -5.08 -8.13
N GLY A 29 -13.61 -6.31 -7.85
CA GLY A 29 -13.70 -7.35 -8.85
C GLY A 29 -12.67 -7.18 -9.97
N VAL A 30 -11.64 -6.38 -9.73
CA VAL A 30 -10.63 -6.09 -10.74
C VAL A 30 -9.45 -7.05 -10.58
N ARG A 31 -9.09 -7.70 -11.67
CA ARG A 31 -7.94 -8.59 -11.69
C ARG A 31 -6.74 -7.80 -12.23
N LEU A 32 -5.95 -7.25 -11.31
CA LEU A 32 -4.85 -6.38 -11.72
C LEU A 32 -3.88 -7.04 -12.68
N SER A 33 -3.67 -8.34 -12.54
CA SER A 33 -2.76 -9.02 -13.44
C SER A 33 -3.20 -8.92 -14.91
N ARG A 34 -4.50 -8.73 -15.12
CA ARG A 34 -5.03 -8.58 -16.48
C ARG A 34 -5.23 -7.14 -16.88
N GLU A 35 -5.67 -6.32 -15.92
CA GLU A 35 -6.05 -4.95 -16.22
C GLU A 35 -4.89 -3.99 -16.24
N ILE A 36 -3.75 -4.39 -15.64
CA ILE A 36 -2.65 -3.45 -15.48
C ILE A 36 -2.12 -2.93 -16.80
N ASN A 37 -2.27 -3.70 -17.88
CA ASN A 37 -1.77 -3.27 -19.18
C ASN A 37 -2.58 -2.15 -19.79
N THR A 38 -3.83 -1.98 -19.35
CA THR A 38 -4.69 -0.94 -19.89
C THR A 38 -5.10 0.09 -18.86
N MET A 39 -4.82 -0.17 -17.60
CA MET A 39 -5.22 0.75 -16.53
C MET A 39 -4.24 1.91 -16.45
N LYS A 40 -4.79 3.11 -16.38
CA LYS A 40 -3.95 4.30 -16.25
C LYS A 40 -3.49 4.46 -14.80
N TRP A 41 -2.32 5.07 -14.66
CA TRP A 41 -1.75 5.29 -13.33
C TRP A 41 -2.70 6.05 -12.41
N ASP A 42 -3.36 7.09 -12.93
CA ASP A 42 -4.28 7.87 -12.11
C ASP A 42 -5.47 7.03 -11.67
N GLU A 43 -5.97 6.17 -12.53
CA GLU A 43 -7.05 5.28 -12.17
C GLU A 43 -6.61 4.30 -11.08
N PHE A 44 -5.42 3.75 -11.24
CA PHE A 44 -4.87 2.85 -10.22
C PHE A 44 -4.78 3.54 -8.86
N LYS A 45 -4.26 4.76 -8.85
CA LYS A 45 -4.14 5.50 -7.60
C LYS A 45 -5.49 5.76 -6.95
N ASP A 46 -6.47 6.13 -7.76
CA ASP A 46 -7.80 6.41 -7.24
C ASP A 46 -8.42 5.17 -6.61
N LEU A 47 -8.30 4.04 -7.28
CA LEU A 47 -8.83 2.79 -6.75
C LEU A 47 -8.11 2.38 -5.48
N LEU A 48 -6.81 2.58 -5.44
CA LEU A 48 -6.03 2.25 -4.25
C LEU A 48 -6.43 3.11 -3.06
N GLN A 49 -6.67 4.39 -3.28
CA GLN A 49 -7.09 5.28 -2.21
C GLN A 49 -8.46 4.93 -1.67
N GLY A 50 -9.29 4.29 -2.48
CA GLY A 50 -10.62 3.88 -2.07
C GLY A 50 -10.70 2.51 -1.42
N ILE A 51 -9.57 1.88 -1.16
CA ILE A 51 -9.57 0.55 -0.54
C ILE A 51 -10.18 0.60 0.86
N ALA A 52 -11.13 -0.29 1.11
CA ALA A 52 -11.85 -0.33 2.37
C ALA A 52 -11.09 -1.06 3.46
N PRO A 53 -11.39 -0.78 4.73
CA PRO A 53 -10.68 -1.42 5.85
C PRO A 53 -10.83 -2.93 5.91
N GLU A 54 -11.89 -3.48 5.33
CA GLU A 54 -12.14 -4.92 5.38
C GLU A 54 -11.31 -5.73 4.40
N THR A 55 -10.66 -5.06 3.47
CA THR A 55 -9.84 -5.77 2.47
C THR A 55 -8.55 -6.29 3.09
N PRO A 56 -7.87 -7.21 2.41
CA PRO A 56 -6.58 -7.68 2.91
C PRO A 56 -5.59 -6.54 3.19
N LEU A 57 -5.47 -5.59 2.27
CA LEU A 57 -4.58 -4.45 2.50
C LEU A 57 -5.08 -3.57 3.63
N GLY A 58 -6.39 -3.30 3.65
CA GLY A 58 -6.96 -2.44 4.67
C GLY A 58 -6.73 -2.97 6.07
N ARG A 59 -6.83 -4.29 6.26
CA ARG A 59 -6.60 -4.89 7.56
C ARG A 59 -5.16 -4.73 8.01
N ILE A 60 -4.23 -4.93 7.11
CA ILE A 60 -2.81 -4.78 7.42
C ILE A 60 -2.48 -3.32 7.74
N VAL A 61 -3.04 -2.40 6.95
CA VAL A 61 -2.83 -0.98 7.19
C VAL A 61 -3.35 -0.59 8.58
N ALA A 62 -4.51 -1.09 8.97
CA ALA A 62 -5.07 -0.78 10.28
C ALA A 62 -4.15 -1.27 11.40
N ILE A 63 -3.58 -2.47 11.25
CA ILE A 63 -2.66 -3.00 12.25
C ILE A 63 -1.40 -2.13 12.33
N ARG A 64 -0.87 -1.74 11.20
CA ARG A 64 0.36 -0.94 11.16
C ARG A 64 0.16 0.44 11.74
N ALA A 65 -1.03 1.00 11.59
CA ALA A 65 -1.30 2.38 11.98
C ALA A 65 -1.80 2.52 13.42
N GLU A 66 -2.08 1.42 14.10
CA GLU A 66 -2.69 1.47 15.43
C GLU A 66 -1.78 2.14 16.44
N THR A 67 -2.30 3.08 17.19
CA THR A 67 -1.55 3.75 18.25
C THR A 67 -2.26 3.71 19.60
N ASP A 68 -3.51 3.24 19.63
CA ASP A 68 -4.25 3.18 20.87
C ASP A 68 -3.68 2.08 21.76
N LYS A 69 -3.21 2.47 22.94
CA LYS A 69 -2.52 1.54 23.84
C LYS A 69 -3.42 0.39 24.28
N GLU A 70 -4.71 0.64 24.46
CA GLU A 70 -5.61 -0.41 24.87
C GLU A 70 -5.79 -1.45 23.78
N ILE A 71 -5.84 -1.00 22.54
CA ILE A 71 -5.94 -1.92 21.41
C ILE A 71 -4.64 -2.68 21.22
N LEU A 72 -3.51 -1.98 21.35
CA LEU A 72 -2.21 -2.63 21.21
C LEU A 72 -2.01 -3.74 22.24
N LYS A 73 -2.54 -3.57 23.44
CA LYS A 73 -2.45 -4.61 24.46
C LYS A 73 -3.15 -5.89 24.04
N ARG A 74 -4.15 -5.77 23.19
CA ARG A 74 -4.93 -6.92 22.76
C ARG A 74 -4.42 -7.55 21.47
N PHE A 75 -3.38 -6.97 20.89
CA PHE A 75 -2.82 -7.52 19.66
C PHE A 75 -2.31 -8.93 19.90
N THR A 76 -2.57 -9.79 18.93
CA THR A 76 -1.95 -11.12 18.92
C THR A 76 -0.47 -10.96 18.63
N PRO A 77 0.34 -11.99 18.92
CA PRO A 77 1.76 -11.93 18.57
C PRO A 77 1.98 -11.67 17.09
N GLU A 78 1.11 -12.19 16.23
CA GLU A 78 1.23 -11.95 14.79
C GLU A 78 0.97 -10.50 14.44
N GLN A 79 -0.05 -9.91 15.05
CA GLN A 79 -0.36 -8.51 14.79
C GLN A 79 0.78 -7.61 15.26
N ARG A 80 1.37 -7.92 16.41
CA ARG A 80 2.52 -7.17 16.90
C ARG A 80 3.69 -7.27 15.95
N LYS A 81 3.91 -8.47 15.41
CA LYS A 81 4.99 -8.69 14.46
C LYS A 81 4.78 -7.85 13.21
N ILE A 82 3.56 -7.85 12.68
CA ILE A 82 3.24 -7.07 11.50
C ILE A 82 3.53 -5.59 11.75
N ARG A 83 3.08 -5.07 12.88
CA ARG A 83 3.27 -3.67 13.20
C ARG A 83 4.74 -3.34 13.40
N ASN A 84 5.45 -4.19 14.14
CA ASN A 84 6.87 -3.94 14.41
C ASN A 84 7.71 -4.01 13.15
N GLU A 85 7.39 -4.95 12.28
CA GLU A 85 8.11 -5.06 11.01
C GLU A 85 7.90 -3.83 10.15
N TRP A 86 6.70 -3.27 10.19
CA TRP A 86 6.44 -2.05 9.45
C TRP A 86 7.23 -0.89 10.01
N ILE A 87 7.29 -0.75 11.34
CA ILE A 87 8.04 0.33 11.96
C ILE A 87 9.50 0.27 11.54
N VAL A 88 10.08 -0.92 11.54
CA VAL A 88 11.46 -1.10 11.15
C VAL A 88 11.65 -0.78 9.66
N ARG A 89 10.77 -1.29 8.82
CA ARG A 89 10.86 -1.05 7.38
C ARG A 89 10.73 0.43 7.06
N ARG A 90 9.78 1.07 7.72
CA ARG A 90 9.52 2.48 7.50
C ARG A 90 10.70 3.36 7.92
N SER A 91 11.41 2.97 8.96
CA SER A 91 12.55 3.76 9.42
C SER A 91 13.67 3.79 8.39
N LYS A 92 13.66 2.87 7.44
CA LYS A 92 14.67 2.80 6.40
C LYS A 92 14.28 3.61 5.16
N ILE A 93 13.04 4.05 5.10
CA ILE A 93 12.58 4.94 4.05
C ILE A 93 12.78 6.33 4.61
N ALA A 94 13.94 6.88 4.37
CA ALA A 94 14.40 7.96 5.19
C ALA A 94 13.61 9.25 5.10
N THR A 95 13.56 9.88 3.96
CA THR A 95 13.11 11.25 3.87
C THR A 95 11.95 11.39 2.90
N PRO A 96 11.21 12.50 3.00
CA PRO A 96 10.17 12.78 2.01
C PRO A 96 10.70 12.83 0.59
N ASP A 97 11.93 13.33 0.42
CA ASP A 97 12.54 13.38 -0.91
C ASP A 97 12.78 11.98 -1.45
N ASP A 98 13.31 11.10 -0.59
CA ASP A 98 13.54 9.73 -0.99
C ASP A 98 12.22 9.05 -1.36
N MET A 99 11.18 9.33 -0.59
CA MET A 99 9.88 8.76 -0.88
C MET A 99 9.35 9.23 -2.22
N ALA A 100 9.52 10.51 -2.53
CA ALA A 100 9.08 11.04 -3.81
C ALA A 100 9.80 10.37 -4.97
N ASP A 101 11.11 10.16 -4.82
CA ASP A 101 11.89 9.48 -5.85
C ASP A 101 11.43 8.05 -6.03
N ILE A 102 11.19 7.36 -4.92
CA ILE A 102 10.72 5.99 -4.96
C ILE A 102 9.38 5.90 -5.68
N LEU A 103 8.47 6.80 -5.35
CA LEU A 103 7.16 6.81 -5.98
C LEU A 103 7.25 7.08 -7.46
N ASN A 104 8.16 7.98 -7.86
CA ASN A 104 8.36 8.25 -9.28
C ASN A 104 8.91 7.04 -10.00
N GLN A 105 9.83 6.33 -9.37
CA GLN A 105 10.37 5.11 -9.96
C GLN A 105 9.30 4.04 -10.10
N LEU A 106 8.45 3.92 -9.09
CA LEU A 106 7.37 2.96 -9.13
C LEU A 106 6.36 3.30 -10.21
N LYS A 107 6.06 4.58 -10.35
CA LYS A 107 5.17 5.03 -11.40
C LYS A 107 5.73 4.69 -12.77
N SER A 108 7.01 4.94 -12.96
CA SER A 108 7.66 4.63 -14.23
C SER A 108 7.65 3.14 -14.51
N ALA A 109 7.92 2.34 -13.48
CA ALA A 109 7.91 0.89 -13.62
C ALA A 109 6.50 0.39 -13.93
N PHE A 110 5.50 0.95 -13.27
CA PHE A 110 4.12 0.59 -13.52
C PHE A 110 3.72 0.88 -14.96
N ILE A 111 4.05 2.08 -15.41
CA ILE A 111 3.74 2.48 -16.78
C ILE A 111 4.48 1.61 -17.78
N SER A 112 5.73 1.31 -17.47
CA SER A 112 6.54 0.46 -18.34
C SER A 112 5.97 -0.94 -18.45
N MET A 113 5.52 -1.49 -17.31
CA MET A 113 4.89 -2.80 -17.32
C MET A 113 3.62 -2.80 -18.16
N ALA A 114 2.81 -1.77 -17.99
CA ALA A 114 1.55 -1.68 -18.70
C ALA A 114 1.79 -1.50 -20.21
N GLY A 115 2.83 -0.75 -20.58
CA GLY A 115 3.11 -0.51 -21.97
C GLY A 115 4.01 -1.55 -22.59
N GLY A 116 4.94 -2.07 -21.81
CA GLY A 116 5.94 -2.99 -22.33
C GLY A 116 5.41 -4.33 -22.74
N ASP A 117 4.27 -4.70 -22.22
CA ASP A 117 3.69 -5.99 -22.56
C ASP A 117 3.07 -6.00 -23.95
N ILE A 118 3.05 -4.88 -24.57
CA ILE A 118 2.43 -4.79 -25.87
C ILE A 118 3.32 -5.37 -26.97
N HIS A 119 4.55 -5.57 -26.67
CA HIS A 119 5.46 -6.08 -27.69
C HIS A 119 5.17 -7.49 -28.10
#